data_80783ce8dacb8d50d3f6b5dc77376954
#
_entry.id   80783ce8dacb8d50d3f6b5dc77376954
#
_cell.length_a   1.000
_cell.length_b   1.000
_cell.length_c   1.000
_cell.angle_alpha   90.00
_cell.angle_beta   90.00
_cell.angle_gamma   90.00
#
_symmetry.space_group_name_H-M   'P 1'
#
loop_
_entity.id
_entity.type
_entity.pdbx_description
1 polymer ?
#
loop_
_entity_poly.entity_id
_entity_poly.type
_entity_poly.pdbx_seq_one_letter_code
_entity_poly.pdbx_strand_id
1 'polypeptide(L)'
;MLEQLKKDVYEANMELPRRGLITYTWGNVSGRDAETGYFVIKPSGVDYDKLTADDMVVVDLNGKVIEGKYRPSSDTPTHIELYKKYPEIGGIVHTHSPEATSWAQAGRSIPLYGTPHADYFYGPIPCARSLTKEEIEGEYERNTGLVIIETFEENGINPVHTPGVL
;
A
#
# COMPACT_ATOMS: atom_id res chain seq x y z
N MET A 1 8.53 20.39 4.32
CA MET A 1 7.54 19.91 5.34
C MET A 1 7.72 18.40 5.51
N LEU A 2 7.56 17.86 6.71
CA LEU A 2 7.67 16.41 6.99
C LEU A 2 8.99 15.76 6.56
N GLU A 3 10.11 16.46 6.72
CA GLU A 3 11.43 16.02 6.20
C GLU A 3 11.86 14.65 6.75
N GLN A 4 11.60 14.39 8.04
CA GLN A 4 11.94 13.10 8.63
C GLN A 4 11.05 12.00 8.04
N LEU A 5 9.73 12.22 7.93
CA LEU A 5 8.81 11.24 7.34
C LEU A 5 9.15 10.95 5.86
N LYS A 6 9.57 11.98 5.09
CA LYS A 6 10.04 11.78 3.70
C LYS A 6 11.26 10.85 3.64
N LYS A 7 12.21 11.00 4.57
CA LYS A 7 13.37 10.10 4.67
C LYS A 7 12.96 8.69 5.06
N ASP A 8 12.11 8.55 6.05
CA ASP A 8 11.65 7.23 6.54
C ASP A 8 10.87 6.49 5.45
N VAL A 9 9.96 7.18 4.75
CA VAL A 9 9.20 6.61 3.63
C VAL A 9 10.12 6.29 2.43
N TYR A 10 11.11 7.14 2.14
CA TYR A 10 12.10 6.84 1.12
C TYR A 10 12.87 5.55 1.45
N GLU A 11 13.43 5.42 2.65
CA GLU A 11 14.18 4.21 3.05
C GLU A 11 13.28 2.97 3.01
N ALA A 12 12.03 3.07 3.46
CA ALA A 12 11.07 1.98 3.38
C ALA A 12 10.77 1.57 1.92
N ASN A 13 10.66 2.54 1.00
CA ASN A 13 10.55 2.26 -0.43
C ASN A 13 11.79 1.56 -0.97
N MET A 14 13.00 1.97 -0.56
CA MET A 14 14.25 1.35 -1.01
C MET A 14 14.44 -0.09 -0.52
N GLU A 15 13.78 -0.48 0.57
CA GLU A 15 13.77 -1.90 1.02
C GLU A 15 13.04 -2.82 0.03
N LEU A 16 12.08 -2.33 -0.73
CA LEU A 16 11.32 -3.15 -1.68
C LEU A 16 12.22 -3.78 -2.76
N PRO A 17 13.01 -3.01 -3.53
CA PRO A 17 13.95 -3.60 -4.49
C PRO A 17 15.09 -4.36 -3.82
N ARG A 18 15.61 -3.91 -2.67
CA ARG A 18 16.68 -4.59 -1.93
C ARG A 18 16.27 -6.01 -1.52
N ARG A 19 14.99 -6.24 -1.24
CA ARG A 19 14.43 -7.54 -0.83
C ARG A 19 13.75 -8.32 -1.94
N GLY A 20 13.75 -7.82 -3.18
CA GLY A 20 13.11 -8.48 -4.33
C GLY A 20 11.59 -8.55 -4.24
N LEU A 21 10.96 -7.58 -3.56
CA LEU A 21 9.51 -7.54 -3.34
C LEU A 21 8.74 -6.80 -4.44
N ILE A 22 9.45 -6.28 -5.44
CA ILE A 22 8.85 -5.51 -6.54
C ILE A 22 9.55 -5.83 -7.86
N THR A 23 8.88 -5.44 -8.95
CA THR A 23 9.40 -5.51 -10.32
C THR A 23 9.35 -4.12 -10.94
N TYR A 24 10.44 -3.68 -11.58
CA TYR A 24 10.58 -2.34 -12.17
C TYR A 24 10.30 -1.21 -11.16
N THR A 25 9.32 -0.35 -11.45
CA THR A 25 8.87 0.75 -10.59
C THR A 25 7.59 0.43 -9.82
N TRP A 26 7.07 -0.77 -9.96
CA TRP A 26 5.82 -1.21 -9.35
C TRP A 26 6.00 -1.45 -7.85
N GLY A 27 4.93 -1.22 -7.12
CA GLY A 27 5.00 -1.23 -5.68
C GLY A 27 5.45 0.12 -5.10
N ASN A 28 5.08 0.37 -3.88
CA ASN A 28 5.41 1.60 -3.16
C ASN A 28 5.10 1.47 -1.67
N VAL A 29 5.65 2.40 -0.91
CA VAL A 29 5.34 2.59 0.50
C VAL A 29 4.86 4.01 0.69
N SER A 30 3.85 4.20 1.54
CA SER A 30 3.49 5.50 2.09
C SER A 30 3.56 5.51 3.61
N GLY A 31 3.73 6.68 4.18
CA GLY A 31 3.70 6.91 5.63
C GLY A 31 2.85 8.13 5.96
N ARG A 32 2.03 8.04 7.00
CA ARG A 32 1.12 9.10 7.43
C ARG A 32 1.66 9.84 8.66
N ASP A 33 1.53 11.15 8.62
CA ASP A 33 1.73 12.00 9.78
C ASP A 33 0.40 12.16 10.53
N ALA A 34 0.38 11.75 11.81
CA ALA A 34 -0.83 11.77 12.62
C ALA A 34 -1.27 13.19 13.02
N GLU A 35 -0.33 14.16 13.07
CA GLU A 35 -0.63 15.53 13.49
C GLU A 35 -1.31 16.33 12.39
N THR A 36 -0.78 16.27 11.17
CA THR A 36 -1.31 17.00 10.02
C THR A 36 -2.37 16.22 9.24
N GLY A 37 -2.40 14.89 9.40
CA GLY A 37 -3.21 13.97 8.61
C GLY A 37 -2.70 13.79 7.17
N TYR A 38 -1.61 14.45 6.77
CA TYR A 38 -0.98 14.25 5.46
C TYR A 38 -0.20 12.93 5.43
N PHE A 39 0.05 12.44 4.24
CA PHE A 39 0.93 11.29 4.06
C PHE A 39 1.95 11.53 2.96
N VAL A 40 3.06 10.85 3.08
CA VAL A 40 4.16 10.86 2.10
C VAL A 40 4.08 9.58 1.28
N ILE A 41 4.24 9.69 -0.04
CA ILE A 41 4.21 8.55 -0.95
C ILE A 41 5.27 8.69 -2.04
N LYS A 42 5.71 7.56 -2.60
CA LYS A 42 6.62 7.51 -3.73
C LYS A 42 6.02 8.20 -4.97
N PRO A 43 6.80 8.95 -5.73
CA PRO A 43 6.36 9.49 -7.02
C PRO A 43 6.12 8.38 -8.05
N SER A 44 5.16 8.61 -8.96
CA SER A 44 4.85 7.72 -10.08
C SER A 44 5.99 7.66 -11.10
N GLY A 45 6.34 6.48 -11.57
CA GLY A 45 7.24 6.28 -12.70
C GLY A 45 8.71 6.67 -12.47
N VAL A 46 9.11 7.00 -11.25
CA VAL A 46 10.52 7.26 -10.92
C VAL A 46 11.20 5.94 -10.57
N ASP A 47 12.28 5.64 -11.29
CA ASP A 47 13.11 4.45 -11.06
C ASP A 47 13.70 4.47 -9.65
N TYR A 48 13.78 3.33 -9.02
CA TYR A 48 14.29 3.21 -7.66
C TYR A 48 15.75 3.62 -7.51
N ASP A 49 16.57 3.38 -8.54
CA ASP A 49 18.00 3.77 -8.59
C ASP A 49 18.24 5.29 -8.73
N LYS A 50 17.19 6.05 -9.10
CA LYS A 50 17.24 7.50 -9.25
C LYS A 50 16.46 8.23 -8.15
N LEU A 51 15.69 7.48 -7.35
CA LEU A 51 14.82 8.04 -6.33
C LEU A 51 15.64 8.62 -5.18
N THR A 52 15.21 9.76 -4.67
CA THR A 52 15.77 10.41 -3.48
C THR A 52 14.66 10.77 -2.49
N ALA A 53 15.02 11.04 -1.23
CA ALA A 53 14.05 11.47 -0.23
C ALA A 53 13.35 12.78 -0.61
N ASP A 54 14.03 13.67 -1.33
CA ASP A 54 13.48 14.95 -1.79
C ASP A 54 12.43 14.79 -2.90
N ASP A 55 12.40 13.64 -3.55
CA ASP A 55 11.43 13.31 -4.60
C ASP A 55 10.10 12.82 -4.04
N MET A 56 10.05 12.48 -2.75
CA MET A 56 8.82 12.03 -2.11
C MET A 56 7.75 13.12 -2.15
N VAL A 57 6.50 12.71 -2.36
CA VAL A 57 5.36 13.61 -2.53
C VAL A 57 4.50 13.60 -1.28
N VAL A 58 4.16 14.78 -0.76
CA VAL A 58 3.23 14.96 0.36
C VAL A 58 1.84 15.21 -0.18
N VAL A 59 0.86 14.44 0.28
CA VAL A 59 -0.53 14.46 -0.23
C VAL A 59 -1.50 14.53 0.95
N ASP A 60 -2.62 15.23 0.77
CA ASP A 60 -3.72 15.19 1.74
C ASP A 60 -4.70 14.03 1.44
N LEU A 61 -5.65 13.78 2.34
CA LEU A 61 -6.66 12.72 2.17
C LEU A 61 -7.73 13.02 1.11
N ASN A 62 -7.65 14.16 0.42
CA ASN A 62 -8.47 14.49 -0.74
C ASN A 62 -7.72 14.31 -2.07
N GLY A 63 -6.46 13.84 -2.00
CA GLY A 63 -5.61 13.62 -3.17
C GLY A 63 -4.90 14.88 -3.67
N LYS A 64 -4.97 15.98 -2.92
CA LYS A 64 -4.26 17.22 -3.27
C LYS A 64 -2.79 17.10 -2.90
N VAL A 65 -1.90 17.36 -3.85
CA VAL A 65 -0.47 17.49 -3.59
C VAL A 65 -0.21 18.76 -2.78
N ILE A 66 0.37 18.60 -1.62
CA ILE A 66 0.74 19.67 -0.70
C ILE A 66 2.19 20.10 -0.94
N GLU A 67 3.08 19.12 -1.16
CA GLU A 67 4.49 19.35 -1.46
C GLU A 67 5.02 18.25 -2.37
N GLY A 68 5.87 18.62 -3.32
CA GLY A 68 6.55 17.71 -4.24
C GLY A 68 6.53 18.23 -5.67
N LYS A 69 7.53 17.84 -6.46
CA LYS A 69 7.70 18.24 -7.86
C LYS A 69 7.14 17.21 -8.84
N TYR A 70 6.88 16.02 -8.36
CA TYR A 70 6.40 14.90 -9.18
C TYR A 70 4.92 14.60 -8.92
N ARG A 71 4.33 13.88 -9.86
CA ARG A 71 3.03 13.25 -9.66
C ARG A 71 3.17 12.13 -8.63
N PRO A 72 2.30 12.02 -7.61
CA PRO A 72 2.30 10.91 -6.68
C PRO A 72 2.00 9.58 -7.38
N SER A 73 2.28 8.46 -6.73
CA SER A 73 1.95 7.11 -7.24
C SER A 73 0.52 7.03 -7.74
N SER A 74 0.29 6.24 -8.79
CA SER A 74 -1.06 5.90 -9.25
C SER A 74 -1.92 5.29 -8.15
N ASP A 75 -1.31 4.56 -7.22
CA ASP A 75 -1.98 3.88 -6.11
C ASP A 75 -2.44 4.84 -4.99
N THR A 76 -2.16 6.14 -5.13
CA THR A 76 -2.56 7.16 -4.14
C THR A 76 -4.03 7.07 -3.73
N PRO A 77 -5.01 6.90 -4.65
CA PRO A 77 -6.42 6.74 -4.26
C PRO A 77 -6.68 5.50 -3.40
N THR A 78 -6.01 4.38 -3.66
CA THR A 78 -6.08 3.17 -2.82
C THR A 78 -5.62 3.48 -1.38
N HIS A 79 -4.45 4.13 -1.23
CA HIS A 79 -3.91 4.51 0.07
C HIS A 79 -4.83 5.49 0.82
N ILE A 80 -5.44 6.44 0.10
CA ILE A 80 -6.39 7.41 0.68
C ILE A 80 -7.59 6.70 1.30
N GLU A 81 -8.22 5.75 0.60
CA GLU A 81 -9.38 5.02 1.13
C GLU A 81 -8.99 4.23 2.40
N LEU A 82 -7.83 3.59 2.42
CA LEU A 82 -7.33 2.87 3.59
C LEU A 82 -7.04 3.81 4.77
N TYR A 83 -6.37 4.94 4.56
CA TYR A 83 -6.11 5.92 5.63
C TYR A 83 -7.38 6.59 6.15
N LYS A 84 -8.41 6.78 5.32
CA LYS A 84 -9.72 7.29 5.75
C LYS A 84 -10.44 6.28 6.62
N LYS A 85 -10.42 5.01 6.22
CA LYS A 85 -11.12 3.93 6.93
C LYS A 85 -10.43 3.54 8.24
N TYR A 86 -9.10 3.55 8.25
CA TYR A 86 -8.27 3.11 9.37
C TYR A 86 -7.31 4.25 9.79
N PRO A 87 -7.81 5.25 10.54
CA PRO A 87 -7.01 6.43 10.88
C PRO A 87 -5.81 6.13 11.79
N GLU A 88 -5.79 4.96 12.44
CA GLU A 88 -4.71 4.53 13.32
C GLU A 88 -3.51 3.93 12.59
N ILE A 89 -3.64 3.52 11.32
CA ILE A 89 -2.49 2.99 10.59
C ILE A 89 -1.53 4.10 10.22
N GLY A 90 -0.24 3.87 10.48
CA GLY A 90 0.84 4.83 10.21
C GLY A 90 1.49 4.65 8.84
N GLY A 91 1.31 3.51 8.18
CA GLY A 91 1.92 3.23 6.88
C GLY A 91 1.20 2.16 6.09
N ILE A 92 1.42 2.18 4.77
CA ILE A 92 0.88 1.19 3.83
C ILE A 92 2.02 0.77 2.90
N VAL A 93 2.13 -0.54 2.68
CA VAL A 93 3.11 -1.15 1.77
C VAL A 93 2.36 -1.90 0.67
N HIS A 94 2.62 -1.53 -0.58
CA HIS A 94 2.15 -2.23 -1.76
C HIS A 94 3.32 -2.93 -2.43
N THR A 95 3.21 -4.24 -2.64
CA THR A 95 4.25 -5.06 -3.28
C THR A 95 3.73 -5.85 -4.46
N HIS A 96 4.65 -6.36 -5.27
CA HIS A 96 4.41 -7.33 -6.33
C HIS A 96 5.27 -8.59 -6.10
N SER A 97 5.27 -9.12 -4.86
CA SER A 97 5.94 -10.38 -4.54
C SER A 97 5.45 -11.50 -5.46
N PRO A 98 6.35 -12.21 -6.18
CA PRO A 98 5.93 -13.27 -7.11
C PRO A 98 5.12 -14.36 -6.44
N GLU A 99 5.46 -14.74 -5.22
CA GLU A 99 4.76 -15.78 -4.46
C GLU A 99 3.35 -15.32 -4.08
N ALA A 100 3.20 -14.13 -3.49
CA ALA A 100 1.90 -13.57 -3.13
C ALA A 100 1.02 -13.34 -4.37
N THR A 101 1.60 -12.80 -5.44
CA THR A 101 0.91 -12.59 -6.71
C THR A 101 0.42 -13.91 -7.32
N SER A 102 1.19 -14.99 -7.20
CA SER A 102 0.79 -16.32 -7.70
C SER A 102 -0.46 -16.85 -6.97
N TRP A 103 -0.54 -16.64 -5.66
CA TRP A 103 -1.73 -16.98 -4.87
C TRP A 103 -2.93 -16.12 -5.27
N ALA A 104 -2.74 -14.81 -5.40
CA ALA A 104 -3.78 -13.87 -5.82
C ALA A 104 -4.33 -14.20 -7.20
N GLN A 105 -3.46 -14.48 -8.19
CA GLN A 105 -3.87 -14.87 -9.54
C GLN A 105 -4.60 -16.21 -9.58
N ALA A 106 -4.31 -17.11 -8.63
CA ALA A 106 -5.04 -18.36 -8.45
C ALA A 106 -6.40 -18.17 -7.73
N GLY A 107 -6.73 -16.95 -7.28
CA GLY A 107 -7.94 -16.67 -6.51
C GLY A 107 -7.96 -17.37 -5.15
N ARG A 108 -6.81 -17.53 -4.51
CA ARG A 108 -6.67 -18.34 -3.29
C ARG A 108 -5.96 -17.57 -2.19
N SER A 109 -6.53 -17.61 -0.99
CA SER A 109 -5.86 -17.15 0.23
C SER A 109 -4.63 -17.99 0.54
N ILE A 110 -3.60 -17.40 1.16
CA ILE A 110 -2.43 -18.12 1.66
C ILE A 110 -2.82 -18.78 2.98
N PRO A 111 -2.85 -20.12 3.06
CA PRO A 111 -3.16 -20.81 4.31
C PRO A 111 -2.01 -20.70 5.31
N LEU A 112 -2.32 -20.77 6.57
CA LEU A 112 -1.35 -20.75 7.66
C LEU A 112 -0.59 -22.08 7.70
N TYR A 113 0.64 -22.11 7.17
CA TYR A 113 1.45 -23.31 7.11
C TYR A 113 2.50 -23.42 8.21
N GLY A 114 2.83 -22.35 8.90
CA GLY A 114 3.91 -22.43 9.88
C GLY A 114 4.05 -21.22 10.79
N THR A 115 4.93 -21.36 11.77
CA THR A 115 5.19 -20.38 12.82
C THR A 115 5.56 -18.99 12.28
N PRO A 116 6.45 -18.84 11.26
CA PRO A 116 6.78 -17.52 10.76
C PRO A 116 5.59 -16.75 10.18
N HIS A 117 4.60 -17.44 9.62
CA HIS A 117 3.34 -16.83 9.22
C HIS A 117 2.51 -16.43 10.46
N ALA A 118 2.38 -17.36 11.42
CA ALA A 118 1.58 -17.16 12.63
C ALA A 118 2.09 -16.03 13.54
N ASP A 119 3.39 -15.74 13.48
CA ASP A 119 4.01 -14.66 14.26
C ASP A 119 3.51 -13.27 13.84
N TYR A 120 3.05 -13.13 12.58
CA TYR A 120 2.61 -11.86 12.00
C TYR A 120 1.13 -11.83 11.64
N PHE A 121 0.53 -12.98 11.37
CA PHE A 121 -0.82 -13.08 10.85
C PHE A 121 -1.60 -14.24 11.48
N TYR A 122 -2.70 -13.93 12.15
CA TYR A 122 -3.57 -14.96 12.72
C TYR A 122 -4.55 -15.48 11.65
N GLY A 123 -4.36 -16.72 11.22
CA GLY A 123 -5.18 -17.36 10.18
C GLY A 123 -4.59 -17.19 8.76
N PRO A 124 -5.37 -17.49 7.73
CA PRO A 124 -4.94 -17.35 6.34
C PRO A 124 -4.86 -15.86 5.95
N ILE A 125 -3.91 -15.50 5.08
CA ILE A 125 -3.91 -14.20 4.43
C ILE A 125 -4.99 -14.24 3.33
N PRO A 126 -6.06 -13.46 3.43
CA PRO A 126 -7.18 -13.56 2.49
C PRO A 126 -6.79 -13.05 1.10
N CYS A 127 -7.36 -13.69 0.08
CA CYS A 127 -7.36 -13.18 -1.28
C CYS A 127 -8.62 -12.32 -1.47
N ALA A 128 -8.44 -11.06 -1.87
CA ALA A 128 -9.55 -10.20 -2.23
C ALA A 128 -10.30 -10.72 -3.46
N ARG A 129 -11.57 -10.43 -3.57
CA ARG A 129 -12.34 -10.73 -4.79
C ARG A 129 -11.83 -9.94 -5.98
N SER A 130 -12.10 -10.44 -7.18
CA SER A 130 -11.89 -9.67 -8.39
C SER A 130 -12.77 -8.41 -8.42
N LEU A 131 -12.25 -7.33 -9.00
CA LEU A 131 -13.05 -6.14 -9.28
C LEU A 131 -14.10 -6.46 -10.36
N THR A 132 -15.26 -5.83 -10.27
CA THR A 132 -16.28 -5.90 -11.32
C THR A 132 -15.85 -5.06 -12.53
N LYS A 133 -16.56 -5.24 -13.65
CA LYS A 133 -16.30 -4.45 -14.85
C LYS A 133 -16.47 -2.95 -14.60
N GLU A 134 -17.50 -2.57 -13.87
CA GLU A 134 -17.83 -1.18 -13.52
C GLU A 134 -16.74 -0.57 -12.61
N GLU A 135 -16.19 -1.36 -11.68
CA GLU A 135 -15.09 -0.93 -10.82
C GLU A 135 -13.79 -0.72 -11.61
N ILE A 136 -13.53 -1.58 -12.62
CA ILE A 136 -12.35 -1.48 -13.48
C ILE A 136 -12.46 -0.29 -14.44
N GLU A 137 -13.63 -0.08 -15.04
CA GLU A 137 -13.86 1.02 -15.99
C GLU A 137 -14.06 2.39 -15.30
N GLY A 138 -14.30 2.38 -13.99
CA GLY A 138 -14.49 3.56 -13.16
C GLY A 138 -13.20 4.08 -12.51
N GLU A 139 -13.26 4.34 -11.21
CA GLU A 139 -12.13 4.80 -10.40
C GLU A 139 -11.32 3.58 -9.89
N TYR A 140 -10.58 2.94 -10.79
CA TYR A 140 -9.93 1.66 -10.57
C TYR A 140 -9.13 1.60 -9.26
N GLU A 141 -8.21 2.53 -9.02
CA GLU A 141 -7.35 2.52 -7.83
C GLU A 141 -8.15 2.78 -6.55
N ARG A 142 -9.17 3.65 -6.62
CA ARG A 142 -10.07 3.88 -5.49
C ARG A 142 -10.89 2.62 -5.17
N ASN A 143 -11.44 1.99 -6.20
CA ASN A 143 -12.23 0.77 -6.05
C ASN A 143 -11.37 -0.39 -5.52
N THR A 144 -10.10 -0.45 -5.91
CA THR A 144 -9.13 -1.38 -5.30
C THR A 144 -9.05 -1.16 -3.78
N GLY A 145 -8.94 0.08 -3.32
CA GLY A 145 -8.95 0.40 -1.89
C GLY A 145 -10.23 -0.05 -1.18
N LEU A 146 -11.39 0.14 -1.82
CA LEU A 146 -12.69 -0.30 -1.27
C LEU A 146 -12.81 -1.82 -1.18
N VAL A 147 -12.30 -2.56 -2.18
CA VAL A 147 -12.30 -4.04 -2.17
C VAL A 147 -11.35 -4.58 -1.08
N ILE A 148 -10.22 -3.92 -0.84
CA ILE A 148 -9.34 -4.27 0.28
C ILE A 148 -10.07 -4.09 1.62
N ILE A 149 -10.76 -2.97 1.81
CA ILE A 149 -11.55 -2.69 3.02
C ILE A 149 -12.64 -3.75 3.22
N GLU A 150 -13.40 -4.05 2.17
CA GLU A 150 -14.41 -5.12 2.16
C GLU A 150 -13.80 -6.45 2.62
N THR A 151 -12.65 -6.82 2.05
CA THR A 151 -11.94 -8.06 2.39
C THR A 151 -11.52 -8.10 3.87
N PHE A 152 -11.03 -6.99 4.41
CA PHE A 152 -10.70 -6.91 5.84
C PHE A 152 -11.94 -7.09 6.72
N GLU A 153 -13.04 -6.41 6.39
CA GLU A 153 -14.30 -6.48 7.15
C GLU A 153 -14.90 -7.90 7.12
N GLU A 154 -14.98 -8.53 5.94
CA GLU A 154 -15.50 -9.88 5.77
C GLU A 154 -14.70 -10.95 6.52
N ASN A 155 -13.39 -10.76 6.66
CA ASN A 155 -12.52 -11.70 7.35
C ASN A 155 -12.23 -11.32 8.82
N GLY A 156 -12.87 -10.27 9.34
CA GLY A 156 -12.67 -9.81 10.71
C GLY A 156 -11.24 -9.30 10.99
N ILE A 157 -10.55 -8.78 9.96
CA ILE A 157 -9.18 -8.32 10.05
C ILE A 157 -9.17 -6.84 10.45
N ASN A 158 -8.42 -6.55 11.51
CA ASN A 158 -8.06 -5.18 11.84
C ASN A 158 -6.61 -4.90 11.38
N PRO A 159 -6.39 -4.08 10.35
CA PRO A 159 -5.07 -3.85 9.78
C PRO A 159 -4.09 -3.13 10.73
N VAL A 160 -4.58 -2.59 11.85
CA VAL A 160 -3.71 -2.05 12.93
C VAL A 160 -2.95 -3.16 13.66
N HIS A 161 -3.55 -4.36 13.76
CA HIS A 161 -2.99 -5.47 14.51
C HIS A 161 -2.58 -6.66 13.64
N THR A 162 -3.19 -6.79 12.46
CA THR A 162 -3.00 -7.94 11.58
C THR A 162 -2.85 -7.43 10.14
N PRO A 163 -1.65 -7.13 9.70
CA PRO A 163 -1.42 -6.54 8.38
C PRO A 163 -1.56 -7.56 7.26
N GLY A 164 -2.20 -7.17 6.18
CA GLY A 164 -2.05 -7.81 4.89
C GLY A 164 -3.30 -8.44 4.28
N VAL A 165 -3.36 -8.31 2.96
CA VAL A 165 -4.32 -8.91 2.03
C VAL A 165 -3.63 -9.11 0.68
N LEU A 166 -4.09 -10.08 -0.11
CA LEU A 166 -3.64 -10.35 -1.47
C LEU A 166 -4.57 -9.72 -2.50
#